data_d4040aad56b478f414b149211463fd6e
#
_entry.id   d4040aad56b478f414b149211463fd6e
#
_cell.length_a   1.000
_cell.length_b   1.000
_cell.length_c   1.000
_cell.angle_alpha   90.00
_cell.angle_beta   90.00
_cell.angle_gamma   90.00
#
_symmetry.space_group_name_H-M   'P 1'
#
loop_
_entity.id
_entity.type
_entity.pdbx_description
1 polymer ?
#
loop_
_entity_poly.entity_id
_entity_poly.type
_entity_poly.pdbx_seq_one_letter_code
_entity_poly.pdbx_strand_id
1 'polypeptide(L)'
;MQVSVLICDDLPEEQAKLGQMIRVYAERQGVAVELTFFSGGAELLDAFRPGRFQILFLDIYMPGLSGMEAARQIRKLDTGCAIVFSTTSQDSGIESFEVQASDYLVKPFRQEDVDSALDWCLEHLPESPRYLTVQSERESVSILIQSLEYIEITGHLANLHAGRQIVTAHRGLGELQNAIGSPDFLRCHRSFLVNMNHIQKIEGNSFRMGGGDLVPISSSDTAQIRERFMDWTFVKAWEGL
;
A
#
# COMPACT_ATOMS: atom_id res chain seq x y z
N MET A 1 -0.72 5.23 15.66
CA MET A 1 -0.48 4.40 14.47
C MET A 1 0.30 3.18 14.93
N GLN A 2 -0.06 1.98 14.50
CA GLN A 2 0.70 0.76 14.76
C GLN A 2 1.34 0.33 13.44
N VAL A 3 2.63 0.02 13.47
CA VAL A 3 3.42 -0.39 12.29
C VAL A 3 3.92 -1.81 12.49
N SER A 4 3.62 -2.70 11.55
CA SER A 4 4.12 -4.07 11.54
C SER A 4 5.43 -4.13 10.76
N VAL A 5 6.51 -4.46 11.45
CA VAL A 5 7.86 -4.52 10.92
C VAL A 5 8.34 -5.97 10.92
N LEU A 6 8.91 -6.38 9.80
CA LEU A 6 9.50 -7.69 9.63
C LEU A 6 11.03 -7.55 9.57
N ILE A 7 11.74 -8.43 10.27
CA ILE A 7 13.20 -8.56 10.22
C ILE A 7 13.54 -9.98 9.79
N CYS A 8 14.28 -10.10 8.68
CA CYS A 8 14.76 -11.39 8.16
C CYS A 8 16.29 -11.37 8.08
N ASP A 9 16.93 -12.17 8.90
CA ASP A 9 18.37 -12.28 9.02
C ASP A 9 18.69 -13.67 9.59
N ASP A 10 19.70 -14.37 9.10
CA ASP A 10 20.06 -15.71 9.57
C ASP A 10 20.83 -15.71 10.90
N LEU A 11 21.27 -14.53 11.36
CA LEU A 11 21.97 -14.35 12.64
C LEU A 11 21.03 -13.81 13.71
N PRO A 12 20.66 -14.60 14.74
CA PRO A 12 19.74 -14.16 15.80
C PRO A 12 20.22 -12.94 16.58
N GLU A 13 21.54 -12.76 16.70
CA GLU A 13 22.14 -11.59 17.36
C GLU A 13 21.92 -10.30 16.57
N GLU A 14 22.00 -10.33 15.24
CA GLU A 14 21.72 -9.18 14.36
C GLU A 14 20.22 -8.85 14.37
N GLN A 15 19.35 -9.86 14.35
CA GLN A 15 17.91 -9.66 14.53
C GLN A 15 17.58 -8.96 15.85
N ALA A 16 18.18 -9.44 16.95
CA ALA A 16 17.95 -8.87 18.29
C ALA A 16 18.44 -7.44 18.40
N LYS A 17 19.61 -7.15 17.83
CA LYS A 17 20.21 -5.82 17.81
C LYS A 17 19.37 -4.82 17.01
N LEU A 18 19.00 -5.18 15.78
CA LEU A 18 18.14 -4.35 14.93
C LEU A 18 16.77 -4.15 15.56
N GLY A 19 16.16 -5.22 16.08
CA GLY A 19 14.89 -5.15 16.78
C GLY A 19 14.93 -4.23 18.00
N GLN A 20 16.02 -4.20 18.74
CA GLN A 20 16.19 -3.27 19.86
C GLN A 20 16.32 -1.82 19.38
N MET A 21 17.08 -1.55 18.31
CA MET A 21 17.19 -0.21 17.73
C MET A 21 15.84 0.32 17.23
N ILE A 22 15.03 -0.52 16.58
CA ILE A 22 13.68 -0.18 16.14
C ILE A 22 12.77 0.15 17.33
N ARG A 23 12.84 -0.60 18.44
CA ARG A 23 12.07 -0.29 19.64
C ARG A 23 12.47 1.05 20.26
N VAL A 24 13.76 1.34 20.34
CA VAL A 24 14.27 2.62 20.85
C VAL A 24 13.75 3.79 20.00
N TYR A 25 13.77 3.65 18.68
CA TYR A 25 13.17 4.64 17.77
C TYR A 25 11.68 4.81 18.03
N ALA A 26 10.94 3.69 18.08
CA ALA A 26 9.49 3.68 18.27
C ALA A 26 9.05 4.36 19.58
N GLU A 27 9.78 4.10 20.68
CA GLU A 27 9.54 4.77 21.98
C GLU A 27 9.75 6.28 21.89
N ARG A 28 10.83 6.72 21.22
CA ARG A 28 11.13 8.15 21.05
C ARG A 28 10.09 8.88 20.19
N GLN A 29 9.60 8.23 19.15
CA GLN A 29 8.64 8.81 18.20
C GLN A 29 7.17 8.60 18.61
N GLY A 30 6.90 7.84 19.67
CA GLY A 30 5.54 7.52 20.11
C GLY A 30 4.78 6.64 19.12
N VAL A 31 5.49 5.81 18.34
CA VAL A 31 4.94 4.89 17.34
C VAL A 31 4.83 3.50 17.95
N ALA A 32 3.67 2.85 17.85
CA ALA A 32 3.54 1.45 18.24
C ALA A 32 4.11 0.55 17.13
N VAL A 33 5.07 -0.33 17.45
CA VAL A 33 5.64 -1.28 16.48
C VAL A 33 5.38 -2.71 16.91
N GLU A 34 5.04 -3.56 15.94
CA GLU A 34 4.97 -5.01 16.08
C GLU A 34 6.10 -5.63 15.26
N LEU A 35 7.02 -6.36 15.93
CA LEU A 35 8.17 -6.99 15.29
C LEU A 35 7.90 -8.47 15.04
N THR A 36 8.15 -8.93 13.82
CA THR A 36 8.17 -10.35 13.44
C THR A 36 9.53 -10.70 12.88
N PHE A 37 10.07 -11.86 13.26
CA PHE A 37 11.41 -12.29 12.90
C PHE A 37 11.37 -13.56 12.07
N PHE A 38 12.23 -13.64 11.05
CA PHE A 38 12.46 -14.81 10.21
C PHE A 38 13.95 -15.05 10.06
N SER A 39 14.36 -16.31 10.05
CA SER A 39 15.75 -16.72 9.94
C SER A 39 16.19 -17.08 8.51
N GLY A 40 15.32 -16.91 7.52
CA GLY A 40 15.65 -17.15 6.12
C GLY A 40 14.56 -16.77 5.14
N GLY A 41 14.97 -16.51 3.89
CA GLY A 41 14.08 -16.05 2.84
C GLY A 41 12.95 -17.00 2.48
N ALA A 42 13.18 -18.31 2.57
CA ALA A 42 12.14 -19.31 2.27
C ALA A 42 11.01 -19.30 3.31
N GLU A 43 11.37 -19.31 4.62
CA GLU A 43 10.42 -19.21 5.72
C GLU A 43 9.61 -17.91 5.65
N LEU A 44 10.30 -16.80 5.33
CA LEU A 44 9.66 -15.52 5.11
C LEU A 44 8.59 -15.59 4.02
N LEU A 45 8.92 -16.14 2.84
CA LEU A 45 7.97 -16.18 1.71
C LEU A 45 6.75 -17.08 2.00
N ASP A 46 6.93 -18.17 2.71
CA ASP A 46 5.82 -19.06 3.10
C ASP A 46 4.82 -18.35 4.03
N ALA A 47 5.33 -17.46 4.90
CA ALA A 47 4.55 -16.71 5.87
C ALA A 47 4.06 -15.34 5.36
N PHE A 48 4.65 -14.83 4.27
CA PHE A 48 4.32 -13.51 3.73
C PHE A 48 2.89 -13.46 3.19
N ARG A 49 2.21 -12.37 3.52
CA ARG A 49 0.90 -12.04 2.94
C ARG A 49 0.90 -10.54 2.61
N PRO A 50 0.41 -10.14 1.42
CA PRO A 50 0.32 -8.73 1.02
C PRO A 50 -0.40 -7.88 2.09
N GLY A 51 0.13 -6.70 2.37
CA GLY A 51 -0.42 -5.76 3.34
C GLY A 51 -0.23 -6.14 4.82
N ARG A 52 0.38 -7.28 5.13
CA ARG A 52 0.62 -7.71 6.52
C ARG A 52 1.74 -6.92 7.18
N PHE A 53 2.79 -6.61 6.44
CA PHE A 53 3.96 -5.90 6.93
C PHE A 53 4.15 -4.61 6.16
N GLN A 54 4.35 -3.50 6.86
CA GLN A 54 4.58 -2.19 6.26
C GLN A 54 6.05 -1.97 5.95
N ILE A 55 6.96 -2.46 6.81
CA ILE A 55 8.40 -2.30 6.64
C ILE A 55 9.07 -3.66 6.78
N LEU A 56 9.97 -3.98 5.86
CA LEU A 56 10.76 -5.20 5.85
C LEU A 56 12.24 -4.84 5.89
N PHE A 57 12.94 -5.34 6.90
CA PHE A 57 14.42 -5.35 6.95
C PHE A 57 14.89 -6.73 6.51
N LEU A 58 15.67 -6.80 5.44
CA LEU A 58 16.12 -8.06 4.84
C LEU A 58 17.64 -8.09 4.76
N ASP A 59 18.26 -9.10 5.39
CA ASP A 59 19.66 -9.38 5.08
C ASP A 59 19.78 -9.96 3.68
N ILE A 60 20.71 -9.47 2.90
CA ILE A 60 20.97 -9.94 1.54
C ILE A 60 21.60 -11.33 1.55
N TYR A 61 22.56 -11.54 2.43
CA TYR A 61 23.39 -12.73 2.43
C TYR A 61 22.90 -13.75 3.46
N MET A 62 21.86 -14.48 3.11
CA MET A 62 21.32 -15.57 3.90
C MET A 62 21.53 -16.93 3.20
N PRO A 63 21.72 -18.04 3.92
CA PRO A 63 21.78 -19.37 3.36
C PRO A 63 20.47 -19.74 2.61
N GLY A 64 20.59 -20.37 1.46
CA GLY A 64 19.46 -20.79 0.64
C GLY A 64 18.90 -19.64 -0.18
N LEU A 65 17.70 -19.14 0.13
CA LEU A 65 17.09 -18.04 -0.58
C LEU A 65 17.60 -16.70 -0.03
N SER A 66 18.29 -15.93 -0.85
CA SER A 66 18.83 -14.62 -0.48
C SER A 66 17.72 -13.60 -0.21
N GLY A 67 18.04 -12.55 0.58
CA GLY A 67 17.09 -11.44 0.80
C GLY A 67 16.72 -10.71 -0.48
N MET A 68 17.62 -10.63 -1.44
CA MET A 68 17.34 -10.02 -2.75
C MET A 68 16.32 -10.83 -3.56
N GLU A 69 16.46 -12.15 -3.59
CA GLU A 69 15.49 -13.04 -4.25
C GLU A 69 14.13 -13.02 -3.54
N ALA A 70 14.14 -13.00 -2.21
CA ALA A 70 12.91 -12.83 -1.42
C ALA A 70 12.21 -11.51 -1.76
N ALA A 71 12.96 -10.40 -1.81
CA ALA A 71 12.43 -9.08 -2.17
C ALA A 71 11.81 -9.06 -3.57
N ARG A 72 12.45 -9.68 -4.57
CA ARG A 72 11.89 -9.80 -5.94
C ARG A 72 10.55 -10.55 -5.96
N GLN A 73 10.40 -11.59 -5.14
CA GLN A 73 9.15 -12.34 -5.05
C GLN A 73 8.08 -11.54 -4.30
N ILE A 74 8.46 -10.86 -3.22
CA ILE A 74 7.56 -9.99 -2.45
C ILE A 74 7.02 -8.88 -3.34
N ARG A 75 7.85 -8.20 -4.13
CA ARG A 75 7.42 -7.11 -5.03
C ARG A 75 6.39 -7.52 -6.08
N LYS A 76 6.37 -8.80 -6.48
CA LYS A 76 5.31 -9.33 -7.36
C LYS A 76 3.96 -9.46 -6.67
N LEU A 77 3.95 -9.52 -5.34
CA LEU A 77 2.75 -9.70 -4.53
C LEU A 77 2.31 -8.40 -3.84
N ASP A 78 3.28 -7.56 -3.46
CA ASP A 78 3.06 -6.34 -2.69
C ASP A 78 4.08 -5.28 -3.10
N THR A 79 3.57 -4.19 -3.69
CA THR A 79 4.36 -3.02 -4.07
C THR A 79 4.33 -1.92 -3.01
N GLY A 80 3.48 -2.04 -1.99
CA GLY A 80 3.24 -1.00 -1.00
C GLY A 80 4.11 -1.11 0.25
N CYS A 81 4.75 -2.25 0.54
CA CYS A 81 5.63 -2.36 1.70
C CYS A 81 6.98 -1.70 1.43
N ALA A 82 7.55 -1.04 2.44
CA ALA A 82 8.93 -0.54 2.39
C ALA A 82 9.92 -1.69 2.57
N ILE A 83 10.96 -1.76 1.74
CA ILE A 83 12.03 -2.76 1.88
C ILE A 83 13.34 -2.03 2.16
N VAL A 84 13.96 -2.35 3.29
CA VAL A 84 15.28 -1.88 3.71
C VAL A 84 16.21 -3.09 3.73
N PHE A 85 17.29 -3.04 2.97
CA PHE A 85 18.30 -4.09 3.06
C PHE A 85 19.28 -3.83 4.20
N SER A 86 19.66 -4.88 4.93
CA SER A 86 20.75 -4.85 5.86
C SER A 86 21.84 -5.82 5.40
N THR A 87 23.10 -5.37 5.25
CA THR A 87 24.13 -6.20 4.62
C THR A 87 25.53 -5.81 5.07
N THR A 88 26.47 -6.74 4.92
CA THR A 88 27.90 -6.51 5.15
C THR A 88 28.64 -5.92 3.96
N SER A 89 28.03 -5.85 2.75
CA SER A 89 28.67 -5.36 1.52
C SER A 89 27.98 -4.12 0.95
N GLN A 90 28.77 -3.20 0.39
CA GLN A 90 28.28 -2.00 -0.30
C GLN A 90 28.00 -2.24 -1.80
N ASP A 91 28.37 -3.41 -2.35
CA ASP A 91 28.35 -3.65 -3.81
C ASP A 91 26.96 -4.00 -4.39
N SER A 92 25.94 -4.22 -3.56
CA SER A 92 24.62 -4.66 -4.02
C SER A 92 23.65 -3.52 -4.38
N GLY A 93 24.15 -2.26 -4.42
CA GLY A 93 23.31 -1.08 -4.68
C GLY A 93 22.59 -1.09 -6.03
N ILE A 94 23.17 -1.69 -7.09
CA ILE A 94 22.57 -1.69 -8.44
C ILE A 94 21.37 -2.64 -8.51
N GLU A 95 21.43 -3.79 -7.85
CA GLU A 95 20.31 -4.76 -7.84
C GLU A 95 19.13 -4.32 -6.98
N SER A 96 19.37 -3.45 -5.99
CA SER A 96 18.32 -2.90 -5.11
C SER A 96 17.34 -1.96 -5.85
N PHE A 97 17.76 -1.34 -6.97
CA PHE A 97 16.87 -0.56 -7.83
C PHE A 97 15.78 -1.42 -8.48
N GLU A 98 16.07 -2.66 -8.82
CA GLU A 98 15.09 -3.56 -9.44
C GLU A 98 13.90 -3.88 -8.51
N VAL A 99 14.14 -3.88 -7.20
CA VAL A 99 13.12 -4.18 -6.18
C VAL A 99 12.55 -2.93 -5.52
N GLN A 100 12.93 -1.74 -6.01
CA GLN A 100 12.51 -0.47 -5.42
C GLN A 100 12.74 -0.46 -3.89
N ALA A 101 13.97 -0.75 -3.48
CA ALA A 101 14.35 -0.70 -2.07
C ALA A 101 14.21 0.73 -1.55
N SER A 102 13.70 0.83 -0.34
CA SER A 102 13.48 2.11 0.33
C SER A 102 14.78 2.68 0.90
N ASP A 103 15.67 1.79 1.39
CA ASP A 103 16.95 2.20 1.95
C ASP A 103 17.90 0.98 2.06
N TYR A 104 19.14 1.28 2.49
CA TYR A 104 20.24 0.31 2.59
C TYR A 104 21.09 0.56 3.83
N LEU A 105 21.11 -0.40 4.75
CA LEU A 105 21.90 -0.35 5.97
C LEU A 105 23.15 -1.23 5.86
N VAL A 106 24.33 -0.64 5.92
CA VAL A 106 25.61 -1.38 5.90
C VAL A 106 26.02 -1.75 7.31
N LYS A 107 26.16 -3.04 7.59
CA LYS A 107 26.62 -3.57 8.88
C LYS A 107 28.12 -3.26 9.09
N PRO A 108 28.57 -2.84 10.28
CA PRO A 108 27.75 -2.53 11.45
C PRO A 108 27.10 -1.13 11.35
N PHE A 109 25.80 -1.06 11.47
CA PHE A 109 25.05 0.20 11.45
C PHE A 109 24.85 0.75 12.88
N ARG A 110 24.66 2.06 12.99
CA ARG A 110 24.40 2.80 14.22
C ARG A 110 22.90 3.07 14.37
N GLN A 111 22.50 3.51 15.57
CA GLN A 111 21.12 3.90 15.83
C GLN A 111 20.62 4.97 14.84
N GLU A 112 21.48 5.96 14.54
CA GLU A 112 21.14 7.07 13.63
C GLU A 112 20.84 6.59 12.22
N ASP A 113 21.51 5.53 11.74
CA ASP A 113 21.31 4.95 10.42
C ASP A 113 19.92 4.27 10.36
N VAL A 114 19.55 3.54 11.42
CA VAL A 114 18.24 2.89 11.56
C VAL A 114 17.12 3.94 11.71
N ASP A 115 17.37 5.01 12.47
CA ASP A 115 16.42 6.10 12.65
C ASP A 115 16.10 6.76 11.31
N SER A 116 17.12 7.09 10.51
CA SER A 116 16.95 7.71 9.20
C SER A 116 16.16 6.82 8.23
N ALA A 117 16.47 5.52 8.21
CA ALA A 117 15.75 4.56 7.39
C ALA A 117 14.27 4.44 7.80
N LEU A 118 13.99 4.45 9.11
CA LEU A 118 12.62 4.41 9.62
C LEU A 118 11.85 5.71 9.37
N ASP A 119 12.49 6.87 9.54
CA ASP A 119 11.90 8.17 9.22
C ASP A 119 11.47 8.20 7.75
N TRP A 120 12.38 7.81 6.86
CA TRP A 120 12.07 7.73 5.43
C TRP A 120 10.93 6.75 5.14
N CYS A 121 11.00 5.54 5.70
CA CYS A 121 9.93 4.55 5.50
C CYS A 121 8.58 5.07 6.00
N LEU A 122 8.50 5.63 7.21
CA LEU A 122 7.25 6.10 7.79
C LEU A 122 6.64 7.28 7.03
N GLU A 123 7.49 8.15 6.46
CA GLU A 123 7.06 9.28 5.64
C GLU A 123 6.51 8.82 4.27
N HIS A 124 7.05 7.71 3.72
CA HIS A 124 6.71 7.20 2.40
C HIS A 124 5.85 5.92 2.44
N LEU A 125 5.50 5.43 3.64
CA LEU A 125 4.56 4.32 3.72
C LEU A 125 3.25 4.72 3.07
N PRO A 126 2.72 3.90 2.15
CA PRO A 126 1.33 4.07 1.75
C PRO A 126 0.47 4.03 3.02
N GLU A 127 -0.55 4.88 3.07
CA GLU A 127 -1.52 4.84 4.17
C GLU A 127 -1.87 3.37 4.45
N SER A 128 -1.87 2.97 5.73
CA SER A 128 -2.18 1.58 6.14
C SER A 128 -3.35 1.04 5.34
N PRO A 129 -3.31 -0.22 4.83
CA PRO A 129 -4.38 -0.77 4.01
C PRO A 129 -5.72 -0.55 4.68
N ARG A 130 -6.52 0.36 4.13
CA ARG A 130 -7.82 0.73 4.67
C ARG A 130 -8.87 -0.15 4.04
N TYR A 131 -9.69 -0.76 4.89
CA TYR A 131 -10.78 -1.62 4.44
C TYR A 131 -12.13 -0.93 4.63
N LEU A 132 -12.97 -1.01 3.62
CA LEU A 132 -14.37 -0.69 3.70
C LEU A 132 -15.15 -1.96 4.02
N THR A 133 -15.74 -2.03 5.22
CA THR A 133 -16.60 -3.15 5.59
C THR A 133 -18.06 -2.82 5.29
N VAL A 134 -18.71 -3.68 4.51
CA VAL A 134 -20.12 -3.57 4.14
C VAL A 134 -20.87 -4.86 4.44
N GLN A 135 -22.17 -4.75 4.75
CA GLN A 135 -23.05 -5.90 4.85
C GLN A 135 -23.58 -6.23 3.44
N SER A 136 -23.24 -7.43 2.95
CA SER A 136 -23.74 -7.99 1.71
C SER A 136 -24.62 -9.18 2.01
N GLU A 137 -25.92 -9.09 1.73
CA GLU A 137 -26.92 -10.12 2.05
C GLU A 137 -26.90 -10.53 3.54
N ARG A 138 -26.11 -11.57 3.91
CA ARG A 138 -26.00 -12.08 5.27
C ARG A 138 -24.60 -12.08 5.84
N GLU A 139 -23.63 -11.63 5.05
CA GLU A 139 -22.21 -11.65 5.38
C GLU A 139 -21.62 -10.25 5.44
N SER A 140 -20.64 -10.09 6.34
CA SER A 140 -19.83 -8.87 6.41
C SER A 140 -18.63 -9.03 5.49
N VAL A 141 -18.55 -8.20 4.46
CA VAL A 141 -17.46 -8.23 3.48
C VAL A 141 -16.55 -7.03 3.68
N SER A 142 -15.25 -7.28 3.83
CA SER A 142 -14.23 -6.23 3.91
C SER A 142 -13.51 -6.12 2.57
N ILE A 143 -13.58 -4.94 1.95
CA ILE A 143 -12.99 -4.62 0.65
C ILE A 143 -11.81 -3.70 0.91
N LEU A 144 -10.64 -4.00 0.37
CA LEU A 144 -9.49 -3.11 0.39
C LEU A 144 -9.83 -1.84 -0.42
N ILE A 145 -9.80 -0.67 0.22
CA ILE A 145 -10.20 0.60 -0.42
C ILE A 145 -9.38 0.88 -1.68
N GLN A 146 -8.09 0.55 -1.67
CA GLN A 146 -7.22 0.72 -2.83
C GLN A 146 -7.63 -0.14 -4.04
N SER A 147 -8.24 -1.32 -3.82
CA SER A 147 -8.73 -2.19 -4.89
C SER A 147 -10.11 -1.80 -5.43
N LEU A 148 -10.79 -0.88 -4.74
CA LEU A 148 -12.11 -0.41 -5.14
C LEU A 148 -11.98 0.56 -6.32
N GLU A 149 -12.46 0.17 -7.48
CA GLU A 149 -12.38 0.95 -8.72
C GLU A 149 -13.47 2.02 -8.78
N TYR A 150 -14.72 1.61 -8.56
CA TYR A 150 -15.85 2.53 -8.50
C TYR A 150 -17.03 1.90 -7.78
N ILE A 151 -17.97 2.75 -7.38
CA ILE A 151 -19.26 2.38 -6.80
C ILE A 151 -20.37 2.90 -7.69
N GLU A 152 -21.33 2.04 -7.99
CA GLU A 152 -22.54 2.36 -8.74
C GLU A 152 -23.78 2.15 -7.88
N ILE A 153 -24.72 3.09 -7.90
CA ILE A 153 -26.05 2.91 -7.29
C ILE A 153 -27.05 2.50 -8.35
N THR A 154 -27.63 1.30 -8.19
CA THR A 154 -28.72 0.78 -8.99
C THR A 154 -29.95 0.57 -8.11
N GLY A 155 -30.95 1.42 -8.26
CA GLY A 155 -32.11 1.43 -7.36
C GLY A 155 -31.71 1.78 -5.93
N HIS A 156 -31.80 0.83 -5.03
CA HIS A 156 -31.41 0.97 -3.60
C HIS A 156 -30.15 0.21 -3.22
N LEU A 157 -29.48 -0.37 -4.20
CA LEU A 157 -28.29 -1.18 -4.01
C LEU A 157 -27.04 -0.41 -4.49
N ALA A 158 -26.00 -0.44 -3.68
CA ALA A 158 -24.67 -0.05 -4.07
C ALA A 158 -23.90 -1.28 -4.57
N ASN A 159 -23.39 -1.22 -5.79
CA ASN A 159 -22.50 -2.21 -6.37
C ASN A 159 -21.08 -1.66 -6.26
N LEU A 160 -20.24 -2.31 -5.45
CA LEU A 160 -18.85 -1.96 -5.21
C LEU A 160 -17.96 -2.81 -6.10
N HIS A 161 -17.34 -2.20 -7.11
CA HIS A 161 -16.50 -2.87 -8.10
C HIS A 161 -15.04 -2.85 -7.64
N ALA A 162 -14.47 -4.03 -7.35
CA ALA A 162 -13.09 -4.22 -6.89
C ALA A 162 -12.40 -5.31 -7.73
N GLY A 163 -11.73 -4.93 -8.80
CA GLY A 163 -11.14 -5.86 -9.76
C GLY A 163 -12.21 -6.73 -10.41
N ARG A 164 -12.10 -8.06 -10.20
CA ARG A 164 -13.11 -9.02 -10.73
C ARG A 164 -14.30 -9.25 -9.78
N GLN A 165 -14.26 -8.70 -8.60
CA GLN A 165 -15.30 -8.87 -7.60
C GLN A 165 -16.28 -7.70 -7.61
N ILE A 166 -17.58 -7.99 -7.53
CA ILE A 166 -18.62 -7.01 -7.28
C ILE A 166 -19.30 -7.38 -5.98
N VAL A 167 -19.30 -6.46 -5.02
CA VAL A 167 -19.97 -6.63 -3.73
C VAL A 167 -21.17 -5.71 -3.68
N THR A 168 -22.36 -6.25 -3.37
CA THR A 168 -23.59 -5.46 -3.24
C THR A 168 -23.86 -5.12 -1.78
N ALA A 169 -24.31 -3.89 -1.51
CA ALA A 169 -24.68 -3.45 -0.17
C ALA A 169 -25.87 -2.50 -0.19
N HIS A 170 -26.67 -2.53 0.87
CA HIS A 170 -27.76 -1.58 1.09
C HIS A 170 -27.26 -0.32 1.81
N ARG A 171 -26.48 0.49 1.10
CA ARG A 171 -25.93 1.75 1.64
C ARG A 171 -25.98 2.85 0.59
N GLY A 172 -26.23 4.08 1.05
CA GLY A 172 -26.22 5.26 0.19
C GLY A 172 -24.82 5.66 -0.26
N LEU A 173 -24.69 6.25 -1.45
CA LEU A 173 -23.40 6.67 -2.02
C LEU A 173 -22.66 7.67 -1.10
N GLY A 174 -23.41 8.60 -0.47
CA GLY A 174 -22.82 9.56 0.48
C GLY A 174 -22.27 8.91 1.74
N GLU A 175 -22.95 7.88 2.28
CA GLU A 175 -22.46 7.12 3.43
C GLU A 175 -21.20 6.35 3.09
N LEU A 176 -21.15 5.73 1.90
CA LEU A 176 -19.98 5.00 1.42
C LEU A 176 -18.80 5.96 1.19
N GLN A 177 -19.03 7.11 0.58
CA GLN A 177 -18.03 8.15 0.38
C GLN A 177 -17.43 8.63 1.71
N ASN A 178 -18.28 8.88 2.71
CA ASN A 178 -17.82 9.27 4.05
C ASN A 178 -17.04 8.15 4.75
N ALA A 179 -17.50 6.90 4.62
CA ALA A 179 -16.82 5.75 5.21
C ALA A 179 -15.44 5.49 4.56
N ILE A 180 -15.32 5.70 3.25
CA ILE A 180 -14.05 5.63 2.53
C ILE A 180 -13.13 6.76 2.99
N GLY A 181 -13.62 8.01 3.09
CA GLY A 181 -12.88 9.15 3.62
C GLY A 181 -11.53 9.40 2.94
N SER A 182 -11.39 9.09 1.65
CA SER A 182 -10.17 9.29 0.86
C SER A 182 -10.37 10.38 -0.19
N PRO A 183 -9.41 11.31 -0.35
CA PRO A 183 -9.44 12.32 -1.40
C PRO A 183 -9.32 11.75 -2.81
N ASP A 184 -8.86 10.50 -2.94
CA ASP A 184 -8.72 9.78 -4.21
C ASP A 184 -10.08 9.41 -4.82
N PHE A 185 -11.16 9.51 -4.04
CA PHE A 185 -12.50 9.18 -4.52
C PHE A 185 -13.27 10.43 -4.95
N LEU A 186 -13.69 10.44 -6.21
CA LEU A 186 -14.41 11.53 -6.85
C LEU A 186 -15.88 11.12 -7.13
N ARG A 187 -16.82 11.87 -6.59
CA ARG A 187 -18.22 11.74 -6.98
C ARG A 187 -18.44 12.39 -8.34
N CYS A 188 -18.43 11.56 -9.39
CA CYS A 188 -18.53 12.03 -10.77
C CYS A 188 -19.97 12.06 -11.32
N HIS A 189 -20.92 11.43 -10.60
CA HIS A 189 -22.34 11.41 -10.97
C HIS A 189 -23.22 11.23 -9.72
N ARG A 190 -24.51 11.54 -9.79
CA ARG A 190 -25.44 11.30 -8.67
C ARG A 190 -25.44 9.85 -8.19
N SER A 191 -25.13 8.89 -9.09
CA SER A 191 -25.12 7.44 -8.82
C SER A 191 -23.74 6.82 -8.91
N PHE A 192 -22.66 7.58 -9.13
CA PHE A 192 -21.30 7.03 -9.27
C PHE A 192 -20.27 7.76 -8.44
N LEU A 193 -19.42 6.98 -7.78
CA LEU A 193 -18.22 7.40 -7.07
C LEU A 193 -17.05 6.61 -7.65
N VAL A 194 -16.02 7.26 -8.18
CA VAL A 194 -14.85 6.62 -8.80
C VAL A 194 -13.58 6.81 -7.96
N ASN A 195 -12.74 5.82 -7.94
CA ASN A 195 -11.37 5.94 -7.46
C ASN A 195 -10.51 6.45 -8.62
N MET A 196 -9.96 7.64 -8.48
CA MET A 196 -9.18 8.31 -9.53
C MET A 196 -7.89 7.56 -9.88
N ASN A 197 -7.34 6.74 -8.96
CA ASN A 197 -6.19 5.87 -9.23
C ASN A 197 -6.46 4.81 -10.31
N HIS A 198 -7.73 4.43 -10.53
CA HIS A 198 -8.13 3.42 -11.51
C HIS A 198 -8.66 4.01 -12.81
N ILE A 199 -8.64 5.33 -12.99
CA ILE A 199 -9.05 5.98 -14.24
C ILE A 199 -7.88 5.92 -15.24
N GLN A 200 -8.12 5.30 -16.40
CA GLN A 200 -7.14 5.26 -17.48
C GLN A 200 -7.15 6.54 -18.33
N LYS A 201 -8.35 7.03 -18.66
CA LYS A 201 -8.54 8.22 -19.48
C LYS A 201 -9.97 8.75 -19.40
N ILE A 202 -10.14 10.00 -19.83
CA ILE A 202 -11.46 10.56 -20.12
C ILE A 202 -11.84 10.19 -21.55
N GLU A 203 -13.02 9.61 -21.74
CA GLU A 203 -13.54 9.23 -23.04
C GLU A 203 -14.95 9.79 -23.24
N GLY A 204 -15.09 10.80 -24.11
CA GLY A 204 -16.34 11.54 -24.23
C GLY A 204 -16.78 12.13 -22.89
N ASN A 205 -18.00 11.83 -22.46
CA ASN A 205 -18.54 12.26 -21.16
C ASN A 205 -18.48 11.14 -20.10
N SER A 206 -17.42 10.34 -20.11
CA SER A 206 -17.23 9.22 -19.18
C SER A 206 -15.76 9.07 -18.79
N PHE A 207 -15.52 8.45 -17.65
CA PHE A 207 -14.22 7.91 -17.27
C PHE A 207 -14.12 6.46 -17.75
N ARG A 208 -13.02 6.11 -18.41
CA ARG A 208 -12.66 4.72 -18.69
C ARG A 208 -11.84 4.18 -17.55
N MET A 209 -12.36 3.14 -16.89
CA MET A 209 -11.71 2.48 -15.77
C MET A 209 -10.66 1.45 -16.23
N GLY A 210 -9.77 1.03 -15.33
CA GLY A 210 -8.75 0.04 -15.59
C GLY A 210 -9.28 -1.30 -16.08
N GLY A 211 -10.46 -1.73 -15.59
CA GLY A 211 -11.18 -2.92 -16.03
C GLY A 211 -11.86 -2.78 -17.41
N GLY A 212 -11.85 -1.60 -18.02
CA GLY A 212 -12.47 -1.32 -19.31
C GLY A 212 -13.88 -0.74 -19.23
N ASP A 213 -14.47 -0.62 -18.06
CA ASP A 213 -15.79 -0.04 -17.84
C ASP A 213 -15.83 1.46 -18.13
N LEU A 214 -16.99 1.96 -18.54
CA LEU A 214 -17.25 3.38 -18.76
C LEU A 214 -18.15 3.91 -17.66
N VAL A 215 -17.63 4.79 -16.83
CA VAL A 215 -18.38 5.45 -15.75
C VAL A 215 -18.79 6.86 -16.18
N PRO A 216 -20.09 7.18 -16.23
CA PRO A 216 -20.57 8.46 -16.74
C PRO A 216 -20.20 9.62 -15.81
N ILE A 217 -19.90 10.77 -16.42
CA ILE A 217 -19.71 12.04 -15.75
C ILE A 217 -21.03 12.81 -15.80
N SER A 218 -21.41 13.48 -14.71
CA SER A 218 -22.60 14.35 -14.66
C SER A 218 -22.52 15.43 -15.72
N SER A 219 -23.56 15.54 -16.53
CA SER A 219 -23.62 16.55 -17.59
C SER A 219 -23.70 17.98 -17.05
N SER A 220 -24.28 18.18 -15.85
CA SER A 220 -24.39 19.50 -15.19
C SER A 220 -23.04 19.98 -14.65
N ASP A 221 -22.16 19.07 -14.26
CA ASP A 221 -20.92 19.38 -13.51
C ASP A 221 -19.66 18.92 -14.25
N THR A 222 -19.78 18.60 -15.54
CA THR A 222 -18.68 17.99 -16.34
C THR A 222 -17.38 18.78 -16.25
N ALA A 223 -17.42 20.10 -16.34
CA ALA A 223 -16.23 20.94 -16.32
C ALA A 223 -15.51 20.84 -14.96
N GLN A 224 -16.25 20.99 -13.86
CA GLN A 224 -15.71 20.92 -12.50
C GLN A 224 -15.14 19.54 -12.16
N ILE A 225 -15.83 18.47 -12.59
CA ILE A 225 -15.39 17.08 -12.35
C ILE A 225 -14.09 16.81 -13.10
N ARG A 226 -13.96 17.28 -14.35
CA ARG A 226 -12.75 17.13 -15.13
C ARG A 226 -11.59 17.93 -14.55
N GLU A 227 -11.82 19.17 -14.16
CA GLU A 227 -10.82 20.03 -13.50
C GLU A 227 -10.29 19.35 -12.23
N ARG A 228 -11.16 18.87 -11.36
CA ARG A 228 -10.78 18.16 -10.15
C ARG A 228 -9.96 16.89 -10.40
N PHE A 229 -10.29 16.13 -11.45
CA PHE A 229 -9.48 14.98 -11.86
C PHE A 229 -8.11 15.39 -12.39
N MET A 230 -8.04 16.46 -13.19
CA MET A 230 -6.76 16.98 -13.71
C MET A 230 -5.86 17.52 -12.60
N ASP A 231 -6.41 18.27 -11.63
CA ASP A 231 -5.68 18.76 -10.47
C ASP A 231 -5.11 17.60 -9.65
N TRP A 232 -5.93 16.57 -9.43
CA TRP A 232 -5.49 15.37 -8.73
C TRP A 232 -4.35 14.65 -9.47
N THR A 233 -4.44 14.49 -10.80
CA THR A 233 -3.36 13.88 -11.61
C THR A 233 -2.08 14.68 -11.55
N PHE A 234 -2.17 16.01 -11.51
CA PHE A 234 -1.01 16.89 -11.39
C PHE A 234 -0.33 16.71 -10.03
N VAL A 235 -1.09 16.71 -8.92
CA VAL A 235 -0.56 16.49 -7.57
C VAL A 235 0.13 15.13 -7.48
N LYS A 236 -0.50 14.06 -7.97
CA LYS A 236 0.09 12.70 -7.95
C LYS A 236 1.37 12.58 -8.78
N ALA A 237 1.48 13.31 -9.89
CA ALA A 237 2.69 13.32 -10.70
C ALA A 237 3.88 14.01 -9.96
N TRP A 238 3.58 14.96 -9.06
CA TRP A 238 4.60 15.61 -8.22
C TRP A 238 4.99 14.80 -6.98
N GLU A 239 4.07 14.03 -6.39
CA GLU A 239 4.36 13.13 -5.27
C GLU A 239 5.20 11.90 -5.67
N GLY A 240 5.28 11.58 -6.97
CA GLY A 240 6.05 10.47 -7.53
C GLY A 240 7.44 10.85 -8.07
N LEU A 241 7.87 12.12 -7.92
CA LEU A 241 9.20 12.62 -8.25
C LEU A 241 10.06 12.79 -7.01
#